data_89ac2fee1d4eee090e37f953d404aa58
#
_entry.id   89ac2fee1d4eee090e37f953d404aa58
#
_cell.length_a   1.000
_cell.length_b   1.000
_cell.length_c   1.000
_cell.angle_alpha   90.00
_cell.angle_beta   90.00
_cell.angle_gamma   90.00
#
_symmetry.space_group_name_H-M   'P 1'
#
loop_
_entity.id
_entity.type
_entity.pdbx_description
1 polymer ?
#
loop_
_entity_poly.entity_id
_entity_poly.type
_entity_poly.pdbx_seq_one_letter_code
_entity_poly.pdbx_strand_id
1 'polypeptide(L)'
;MTQLFNAGILLNLKRLIKKLPIVFTKNQQYDIETKQIIQKVCNANSNTIDVGTHEGAILDLQIQQSPNGFHFGFEPIPDLQKTLTAKYAGNKKVKLFELALTDTSGETAFNYVLSNPSYSGIKKRKYDRKNETDTTITVQTNTLDAVILPLNQTISFIKIDVEGGEMAVLKGAEELIKRDRPVIVFECGIGGTDMYNTTPAQLFEFFMQLGYGIFLMKDFLQVKTPFSKQAFEEQYYQKLNYYFVASPQQKK
;
A
#
# COMPACT_ATOMS: atom_id res chain seq x y z
N MET A 1 0.24 -29.99 -30.45
CA MET A 1 -0.47 -30.37 -29.19
C MET A 1 0.42 -30.42 -27.94
N THR A 2 1.72 -30.62 -28.03
CA THR A 2 2.63 -30.77 -26.86
C THR A 2 2.96 -29.47 -26.13
N GLN A 3 2.88 -28.30 -26.75
CA GLN A 3 3.21 -27.00 -26.11
C GLN A 3 2.10 -26.47 -25.22
N LEU A 4 0.81 -26.75 -25.51
CA LEU A 4 -0.33 -26.33 -24.69
C LEU A 4 -0.47 -27.16 -23.39
N PHE A 5 -0.02 -28.43 -23.43
CA PHE A 5 -0.03 -29.30 -22.25
C PHE A 5 0.99 -28.87 -21.20
N ASN A 6 2.15 -28.35 -21.62
CA ASN A 6 3.19 -27.86 -20.71
C ASN A 6 2.80 -26.55 -20.00
N ALA A 7 2.05 -25.65 -20.65
CA ALA A 7 1.64 -24.39 -20.05
C ALA A 7 0.64 -24.60 -18.90
N GLY A 8 -0.31 -25.53 -19.03
CA GLY A 8 -1.29 -25.86 -18.00
C GLY A 8 -0.67 -26.50 -16.76
N ILE A 9 0.30 -27.41 -16.98
CA ILE A 9 1.03 -28.08 -15.89
C ILE A 9 1.90 -27.07 -15.14
N LEU A 10 2.57 -26.15 -15.86
CA LEU A 10 3.39 -25.09 -15.26
C LEU A 10 2.55 -24.10 -14.43
N LEU A 11 1.33 -23.79 -14.90
CA LEU A 11 0.39 -22.91 -14.18
C LEU A 11 -0.13 -23.57 -12.89
N ASN A 12 -0.46 -24.86 -12.95
CA ASN A 12 -0.91 -25.63 -11.79
C ASN A 12 0.24 -25.85 -10.79
N LEU A 13 1.47 -26.08 -11.26
CA LEU A 13 2.65 -26.18 -10.43
C LEU A 13 2.96 -24.86 -9.72
N LYS A 14 2.85 -23.72 -10.41
CA LYS A 14 2.99 -22.38 -9.81
C LYS A 14 1.91 -22.11 -8.77
N ARG A 15 0.66 -22.58 -8.97
CA ARG A 15 -0.42 -22.47 -7.98
C ARG A 15 -0.16 -23.37 -6.76
N LEU A 16 0.37 -24.56 -6.95
CA LEU A 16 0.73 -25.47 -5.84
C LEU A 16 1.92 -24.93 -5.03
N ILE A 17 2.94 -24.41 -5.71
CA ILE A 17 4.11 -23.77 -5.06
C ILE A 17 3.70 -22.54 -4.24
N LYS A 18 2.75 -21.74 -4.72
CA LYS A 18 2.18 -20.62 -3.93
C LYS A 18 1.44 -21.04 -2.66
N LYS A 19 1.04 -22.31 -2.53
CA LYS A 19 0.38 -22.88 -1.34
C LYS A 19 1.36 -23.51 -0.34
N LEU A 20 2.64 -23.67 -0.70
CA LEU A 20 3.65 -24.15 0.24
C LEU A 20 4.04 -22.98 1.17
N PRO A 21 4.28 -23.23 2.48
CA PRO A 21 4.67 -22.20 3.44
C PRO A 21 6.14 -21.76 3.28
N ILE A 22 6.66 -21.78 2.05
CA ILE A 22 8.04 -21.41 1.73
C ILE A 22 7.99 -20.05 1.03
N VAL A 23 8.61 -19.05 1.65
CA VAL A 23 8.75 -17.68 1.09
C VAL A 23 9.84 -17.70 0.04
N PHE A 24 9.47 -17.55 -1.23
CA PHE A 24 10.43 -17.55 -2.35
C PHE A 24 10.83 -16.15 -2.83
N THR A 25 10.02 -15.12 -2.48
CA THR A 25 10.27 -13.74 -2.91
C THR A 25 10.07 -12.76 -1.76
N LYS A 26 10.75 -11.61 -1.84
CA LYS A 26 10.54 -10.52 -0.87
C LYS A 26 9.08 -10.05 -0.81
N ASN A 27 8.37 -9.98 -1.96
CA ASN A 27 6.96 -9.58 -1.98
C ASN A 27 6.09 -10.54 -1.18
N GLN A 28 6.28 -11.85 -1.32
CA GLN A 28 5.56 -12.84 -0.50
C GLN A 28 5.86 -12.68 1.01
N GLN A 29 7.10 -12.35 1.36
CA GLN A 29 7.46 -12.05 2.74
C GLN A 29 6.71 -10.82 3.25
N TYR A 30 6.69 -9.73 2.48
CA TYR A 30 5.97 -8.51 2.85
C TYR A 30 4.46 -8.73 2.97
N ASP A 31 3.85 -9.55 2.09
CA ASP A 31 2.43 -9.93 2.20
C ASP A 31 2.14 -10.65 3.53
N ILE A 32 3.00 -11.61 3.90
CA ILE A 32 2.88 -12.34 5.17
C ILE A 32 3.06 -11.40 6.36
N GLU A 33 4.09 -10.55 6.34
CA GLU A 33 4.37 -9.58 7.41
C GLU A 33 3.24 -8.53 7.51
N THR A 34 2.68 -8.06 6.38
CA THR A 34 1.52 -7.15 6.37
C THR A 34 0.33 -7.80 7.07
N LYS A 35 0.02 -9.07 6.74
CA LYS A 35 -1.04 -9.82 7.43
C LYS A 35 -0.80 -9.90 8.93
N GLN A 36 0.43 -10.22 9.37
CA GLN A 36 0.79 -10.31 10.78
C GLN A 36 0.68 -8.94 11.49
N ILE A 37 1.04 -7.86 10.80
CA ILE A 37 0.90 -6.50 11.32
C ILE A 37 -0.59 -6.15 11.50
N ILE A 38 -1.44 -6.42 10.50
CA ILE A 38 -2.89 -6.23 10.61
C ILE A 38 -3.44 -7.01 11.82
N GLN A 39 -3.05 -8.27 12.00
CA GLN A 39 -3.46 -9.10 13.14
C GLN A 39 -2.98 -8.55 14.49
N LYS A 40 -1.80 -7.92 14.52
CA LYS A 40 -1.23 -7.34 15.75
C LYS A 40 -1.89 -6.04 16.15
N VAL A 41 -2.25 -5.18 15.18
CA VAL A 41 -2.69 -3.80 15.45
C VAL A 41 -4.20 -3.61 15.36
N CYS A 42 -4.91 -4.49 14.64
CA CYS A 42 -6.35 -4.40 14.45
C CYS A 42 -7.10 -5.41 15.32
N ASN A 43 -8.24 -5.01 15.81
CA ASN A 43 -9.25 -5.86 16.43
C ASN A 43 -10.52 -5.95 15.58
N ALA A 44 -11.53 -6.70 16.03
CA ALA A 44 -12.76 -6.92 15.25
C ALA A 44 -13.53 -5.64 14.85
N ASN A 45 -13.29 -4.51 15.53
CA ASN A 45 -13.98 -3.24 15.31
C ASN A 45 -13.08 -2.16 14.68
N SER A 46 -11.85 -2.48 14.29
CA SER A 46 -10.92 -1.51 13.73
C SER A 46 -11.34 -1.08 12.33
N ASN A 47 -11.29 0.24 12.07
CA ASN A 47 -11.45 0.76 10.72
C ASN A 47 -10.08 0.86 10.05
N THR A 48 -10.02 0.58 8.76
CA THR A 48 -8.76 0.48 8.01
C THR A 48 -8.86 1.15 6.64
N ILE A 49 -7.70 1.53 6.11
CA ILE A 49 -7.57 2.12 4.78
C ILE A 49 -6.56 1.31 3.97
N ASP A 50 -6.87 1.10 2.69
CA ASP A 50 -6.00 0.47 1.69
C ASP A 50 -5.86 1.42 0.49
N VAL A 51 -4.70 2.05 0.34
CA VAL A 51 -4.39 2.98 -0.75
C VAL A 51 -3.56 2.26 -1.80
N GLY A 52 -4.07 2.21 -3.03
CA GLY A 52 -3.61 1.30 -4.07
C GLY A 52 -4.19 -0.10 -3.85
N THR A 53 -5.52 -0.19 -3.82
CA THR A 53 -6.25 -1.42 -3.46
C THR A 53 -6.04 -2.54 -4.48
N HIS A 54 -5.78 -2.21 -5.74
CA HIS A 54 -5.54 -3.15 -6.84
C HIS A 54 -6.66 -4.23 -6.91
N GLU A 55 -6.36 -5.52 -6.73
CA GLU A 55 -7.35 -6.62 -6.70
C GLU A 55 -7.99 -6.86 -5.32
N GLY A 56 -7.62 -6.05 -4.32
CA GLY A 56 -8.19 -6.09 -2.98
C GLY A 56 -7.62 -7.19 -2.08
N ALA A 57 -6.41 -7.68 -2.33
CA ALA A 57 -5.80 -8.73 -1.50
C ALA A 57 -5.57 -8.28 -0.05
N ILE A 58 -5.07 -7.05 0.15
CA ILE A 58 -4.86 -6.49 1.50
C ILE A 58 -6.20 -6.10 2.12
N LEU A 59 -7.11 -5.53 1.35
CA LEU A 59 -8.46 -5.20 1.82
C LEU A 59 -9.20 -6.44 2.34
N ASP A 60 -9.07 -7.62 1.69
CA ASP A 60 -9.60 -8.89 2.19
C ASP A 60 -9.05 -9.27 3.57
N LEU A 61 -7.75 -9.09 3.80
CA LEU A 61 -7.12 -9.35 5.10
C LEU A 61 -7.62 -8.39 6.18
N GLN A 62 -7.81 -7.12 5.84
CA GLN A 62 -8.37 -6.11 6.74
C GLN A 62 -9.80 -6.46 7.14
N ILE A 63 -10.66 -6.83 6.17
CA ILE A 63 -12.04 -7.26 6.41
C ILE A 63 -12.09 -8.52 7.28
N GLN A 64 -11.24 -9.49 6.98
CA GLN A 64 -11.18 -10.73 7.75
C GLN A 64 -10.81 -10.49 9.21
N GLN A 65 -9.85 -9.59 9.47
CA GLN A 65 -9.39 -9.27 10.83
C GLN A 65 -10.38 -8.39 11.59
N SER A 66 -11.07 -7.48 10.89
CA SER A 66 -11.92 -6.46 11.50
C SER A 66 -13.35 -6.48 10.91
N PRO A 67 -14.10 -7.57 11.08
CA PRO A 67 -15.39 -7.78 10.39
C PRO A 67 -16.47 -6.77 10.77
N ASN A 68 -16.33 -6.08 11.89
CA ASN A 68 -17.28 -5.06 12.36
C ASN A 68 -16.84 -3.64 11.99
N GLY A 69 -15.59 -3.44 11.55
CA GLY A 69 -15.02 -2.15 11.15
C GLY A 69 -15.47 -1.71 9.77
N PHE A 70 -15.21 -0.44 9.46
CA PHE A 70 -15.30 0.10 8.11
C PHE A 70 -13.94 -0.01 7.40
N HIS A 71 -13.98 -0.33 6.12
CA HIS A 71 -12.80 -0.51 5.28
C HIS A 71 -12.91 0.39 4.06
N PHE A 72 -11.89 1.21 3.83
CA PHE A 72 -11.85 2.21 2.78
C PHE A 72 -10.77 1.83 1.77
N GLY A 73 -11.17 1.52 0.53
CA GLY A 73 -10.26 1.18 -0.56
C GLY A 73 -10.19 2.31 -1.60
N PHE A 74 -8.97 2.63 -2.05
CA PHE A 74 -8.71 3.65 -3.06
C PHE A 74 -7.97 3.03 -4.24
N GLU A 75 -8.61 3.05 -5.42
CA GLU A 75 -8.05 2.49 -6.65
C GLU A 75 -8.47 3.37 -7.85
N PRO A 76 -7.53 4.06 -8.50
CA PRO A 76 -7.87 4.98 -9.59
C PRO A 76 -8.13 4.31 -10.93
N ILE A 77 -7.71 3.05 -11.14
CA ILE A 77 -7.86 2.35 -12.41
C ILE A 77 -9.31 1.86 -12.58
N PRO A 78 -10.07 2.36 -13.60
CA PRO A 78 -11.50 2.06 -13.72
C PRO A 78 -11.84 0.57 -13.81
N ASP A 79 -11.04 -0.23 -14.52
CA ASP A 79 -11.27 -1.67 -14.66
C ASP A 79 -11.09 -2.42 -13.34
N LEU A 80 -10.07 -2.04 -12.54
CA LEU A 80 -9.86 -2.60 -11.20
C LEU A 80 -10.96 -2.14 -10.25
N GLN A 81 -11.32 -0.87 -10.27
CA GLN A 81 -12.40 -0.30 -9.45
C GLN A 81 -13.74 -0.99 -9.72
N LYS A 82 -14.06 -1.27 -10.99
CA LYS A 82 -15.26 -2.04 -11.36
C LYS A 82 -15.22 -3.45 -10.77
N THR A 83 -14.08 -4.11 -10.84
CA THR A 83 -13.88 -5.46 -10.28
C THR A 83 -14.05 -5.46 -8.76
N LEU A 84 -13.43 -4.49 -8.06
CA LEU A 84 -13.56 -4.30 -6.62
C LEU A 84 -15.01 -4.02 -6.21
N THR A 85 -15.70 -3.15 -6.95
CA THR A 85 -17.11 -2.82 -6.70
C THR A 85 -17.99 -4.06 -6.78
N ALA A 86 -17.79 -4.90 -7.79
CA ALA A 86 -18.50 -6.17 -7.91
C ALA A 86 -18.15 -7.15 -6.78
N LYS A 87 -16.85 -7.25 -6.42
CA LYS A 87 -16.35 -8.14 -5.36
C LYS A 87 -16.96 -7.82 -3.99
N TYR A 88 -17.11 -6.55 -3.66
CA TYR A 88 -17.56 -6.10 -2.34
C TYR A 88 -19.01 -5.59 -2.31
N ALA A 89 -19.79 -5.74 -3.38
CA ALA A 89 -21.16 -5.21 -3.51
C ALA A 89 -22.11 -5.61 -2.35
N GLY A 90 -21.90 -6.79 -1.73
CA GLY A 90 -22.69 -7.26 -0.59
C GLY A 90 -22.21 -6.77 0.78
N ASN A 91 -21.05 -6.12 0.87
CA ASN A 91 -20.44 -5.71 2.13
C ASN A 91 -20.62 -4.22 2.39
N LYS A 92 -21.63 -3.84 3.18
CA LYS A 92 -21.94 -2.44 3.54
C LYS A 92 -20.84 -1.75 4.37
N LYS A 93 -19.87 -2.51 4.88
CA LYS A 93 -18.73 -1.97 5.65
C LYS A 93 -17.54 -1.58 4.76
N VAL A 94 -17.56 -1.96 3.49
CA VAL A 94 -16.55 -1.58 2.50
C VAL A 94 -17.03 -0.36 1.71
N LYS A 95 -16.16 0.65 1.63
CA LYS A 95 -16.34 1.84 0.79
C LYS A 95 -15.17 1.96 -0.16
N LEU A 96 -15.45 1.99 -1.44
CA LEU A 96 -14.45 2.07 -2.51
C LEU A 96 -14.52 3.44 -3.19
N PHE A 97 -13.36 3.98 -3.51
CA PHE A 97 -13.21 5.28 -4.16
C PHE A 97 -12.34 5.13 -5.41
N GLU A 98 -12.87 5.57 -6.55
CA GLU A 98 -12.11 5.67 -7.81
C GLU A 98 -11.28 6.95 -7.81
N LEU A 99 -10.23 6.96 -6.97
CA LEU A 99 -9.40 8.12 -6.71
C LEU A 99 -7.92 7.73 -6.64
N ALA A 100 -7.06 8.52 -7.25
CA ALA A 100 -5.64 8.56 -6.93
C ALA A 100 -5.43 9.54 -5.77
N LEU A 101 -4.97 9.04 -4.62
CA LEU A 101 -4.71 9.92 -3.49
C LEU A 101 -3.38 10.66 -3.66
N THR A 102 -3.42 11.96 -3.37
CA THR A 102 -2.27 12.88 -3.41
C THR A 102 -2.40 13.94 -2.31
N ASP A 103 -1.56 14.98 -2.35
CA ASP A 103 -1.63 16.15 -1.47
C ASP A 103 -2.57 17.26 -2.01
N THR A 104 -3.22 17.06 -3.17
CA THR A 104 -4.12 18.02 -3.82
C THR A 104 -5.32 17.35 -4.46
N SER A 105 -6.45 18.06 -4.49
CA SER A 105 -7.66 17.61 -5.19
C SER A 105 -7.67 18.13 -6.63
N GLY A 106 -8.22 17.34 -7.57
CA GLY A 106 -8.35 17.72 -8.98
C GLY A 106 -8.31 16.52 -9.91
N GLU A 107 -7.67 16.71 -11.06
CA GLU A 107 -7.44 15.67 -12.07
C GLU A 107 -5.96 15.62 -12.44
N THR A 108 -5.48 14.43 -12.80
CA THR A 108 -4.11 14.25 -13.24
C THR A 108 -4.00 13.17 -14.32
N ALA A 109 -2.94 13.27 -15.12
CA ALA A 109 -2.52 12.17 -15.99
C ALA A 109 -1.99 11.01 -15.15
N PHE A 110 -2.38 9.80 -15.50
CA PHE A 110 -1.99 8.56 -14.80
C PHE A 110 -1.44 7.56 -15.82
N ASN A 111 -0.26 7.05 -15.58
CA ASN A 111 0.34 6.02 -16.39
C ASN A 111 -0.26 4.66 -16.05
N TYR A 112 -1.12 4.14 -16.93
CA TYR A 112 -1.75 2.84 -16.77
C TYR A 112 -0.97 1.77 -17.53
N VAL A 113 -0.37 0.83 -16.82
CA VAL A 113 0.39 -0.29 -17.38
C VAL A 113 -0.56 -1.45 -17.63
N LEU A 114 -0.99 -1.59 -18.90
CA LEU A 114 -2.00 -2.57 -19.32
C LEU A 114 -1.54 -4.03 -19.09
N SER A 115 -0.26 -4.30 -19.32
CA SER A 115 0.33 -5.64 -19.15
C SER A 115 0.60 -6.01 -17.69
N ASN A 116 0.70 -5.02 -16.81
CA ASN A 116 0.95 -5.22 -15.39
C ASN A 116 0.42 -4.02 -14.56
N PRO A 117 -0.87 -3.99 -14.24
CA PRO A 117 -1.51 -2.86 -13.54
C PRO A 117 -0.84 -2.46 -12.22
N SER A 118 -0.14 -3.37 -11.54
CA SER A 118 0.60 -3.04 -10.31
C SER A 118 1.74 -2.04 -10.51
N TYR A 119 2.20 -1.81 -11.75
CA TYR A 119 3.24 -0.80 -12.04
C TYR A 119 2.65 0.56 -12.44
N SER A 120 1.34 0.73 -12.31
CA SER A 120 0.64 1.95 -12.69
C SER A 120 0.76 3.02 -11.60
N GLY A 121 0.89 4.29 -12.00
CA GLY A 121 1.05 5.40 -11.06
C GLY A 121 0.88 6.75 -11.75
N ILE A 122 0.81 7.83 -10.98
CA ILE A 122 0.75 9.20 -11.54
C ILE A 122 2.00 9.50 -12.36
N LYS A 123 3.16 8.97 -11.96
CA LYS A 123 4.40 9.06 -12.75
C LYS A 123 4.79 7.69 -13.29
N LYS A 124 5.29 7.69 -14.51
CA LYS A 124 5.86 6.47 -15.09
C LYS A 124 7.13 6.08 -14.35
N ARG A 125 7.11 4.87 -13.78
CA ARG A 125 8.27 4.28 -13.12
C ARG A 125 9.18 3.56 -14.13
N LYS A 126 10.38 3.23 -13.71
CA LYS A 126 11.25 2.31 -14.46
C LYS A 126 10.71 0.88 -14.31
N TYR A 127 10.38 0.23 -15.44
CA TYR A 127 9.90 -1.15 -15.41
C TYR A 127 11.06 -2.13 -15.30
N ASP A 128 10.90 -3.13 -14.42
CA ASP A 128 11.87 -4.22 -14.25
C ASP A 128 11.78 -5.27 -15.35
N ARG A 129 10.63 -5.34 -16.04
CA ARG A 129 10.39 -6.27 -17.14
C ARG A 129 10.50 -5.55 -18.49
N LYS A 130 11.04 -6.27 -19.49
CA LYS A 130 11.01 -5.81 -20.86
C LYS A 130 9.61 -6.04 -21.45
N ASN A 131 9.17 -5.13 -22.33
CA ASN A 131 7.90 -5.22 -23.09
C ASN A 131 6.62 -4.99 -22.26
N GLU A 132 6.68 -4.18 -21.19
CA GLU A 132 5.43 -3.66 -20.59
C GLU A 132 4.77 -2.68 -21.57
N THR A 133 3.44 -2.80 -21.70
CA THR A 133 2.61 -1.89 -22.49
C THR A 133 1.85 -0.97 -21.57
N ASP A 134 1.92 0.33 -21.83
CA ASP A 134 1.25 1.33 -21.02
C ASP A 134 0.46 2.33 -21.90
N THR A 135 -0.47 3.01 -21.26
CA THR A 135 -1.22 4.13 -21.82
C THR A 135 -1.39 5.21 -20.76
N THR A 136 -1.78 6.40 -21.17
CA THR A 136 -2.12 7.47 -20.23
C THR A 136 -3.63 7.60 -20.13
N ILE A 137 -4.16 7.63 -18.92
CA ILE A 137 -5.55 7.92 -18.61
C ILE A 137 -5.63 9.17 -17.73
N THR A 138 -6.78 9.84 -17.66
CA THR A 138 -7.05 10.88 -16.68
C THR A 138 -7.76 10.27 -15.50
N VAL A 139 -7.28 10.56 -14.28
CA VAL A 139 -7.89 10.10 -13.03
C VAL A 139 -8.20 11.28 -12.11
N GLN A 140 -9.24 11.13 -11.30
CA GLN A 140 -9.55 12.09 -10.23
C GLN A 140 -8.55 11.94 -9.08
N THR A 141 -8.12 13.08 -8.51
CA THR A 141 -7.27 13.10 -7.31
C THR A 141 -8.00 13.73 -6.14
N ASN A 142 -7.64 13.32 -4.93
CA ASN A 142 -8.10 13.95 -3.70
C ASN A 142 -7.10 13.71 -2.56
N THR A 143 -7.25 14.41 -1.46
CA THR A 143 -6.51 14.14 -0.24
C THR A 143 -7.26 13.13 0.63
N LEU A 144 -6.51 12.32 1.38
CA LEU A 144 -7.12 11.36 2.31
C LEU A 144 -7.91 12.09 3.41
N ASP A 145 -7.39 13.23 3.86
CA ASP A 145 -8.06 14.09 4.86
C ASP A 145 -9.44 14.55 4.37
N ALA A 146 -9.54 15.04 3.13
CA ALA A 146 -10.81 15.53 2.57
C ALA A 146 -11.87 14.42 2.43
N VAL A 147 -11.44 13.17 2.18
CA VAL A 147 -12.37 12.04 1.99
C VAL A 147 -12.76 11.40 3.31
N ILE A 148 -11.82 11.22 4.24
CA ILE A 148 -12.04 10.39 5.44
C ILE A 148 -12.46 11.21 6.67
N LEU A 149 -11.91 12.41 6.88
CA LEU A 149 -12.25 13.20 8.08
C LEU A 149 -13.76 13.46 8.22
N PRO A 150 -14.51 13.80 7.14
CA PRO A 150 -15.95 14.02 7.24
C PRO A 150 -16.77 12.78 7.64
N LEU A 151 -16.21 11.58 7.50
CA LEU A 151 -16.90 10.34 7.86
C LEU A 151 -16.90 10.07 9.37
N ASN A 152 -16.12 10.82 10.15
CA ASN A 152 -16.00 10.70 11.62
C ASN A 152 -15.65 9.25 12.07
N GLN A 153 -14.87 8.54 11.27
CA GLN A 153 -14.38 7.20 11.61
C GLN A 153 -12.93 7.31 12.11
N THR A 154 -12.63 6.68 13.24
CA THR A 154 -11.25 6.56 13.74
C THR A 154 -10.53 5.43 13.01
N ILE A 155 -9.38 5.71 12.41
CA ILE A 155 -8.60 4.76 11.62
C ILE A 155 -7.48 4.15 12.45
N SER A 156 -7.40 2.82 12.47
CA SER A 156 -6.37 2.07 13.22
C SER A 156 -5.16 1.66 12.36
N PHE A 157 -5.39 1.45 11.08
CA PHE A 157 -4.38 0.93 10.16
C PHE A 157 -4.54 1.52 8.75
N ILE A 158 -3.41 1.86 8.13
CA ILE A 158 -3.35 2.33 6.73
C ILE A 158 -2.26 1.54 6.01
N LYS A 159 -2.57 0.99 4.80
CA LYS A 159 -1.55 0.57 3.85
C LYS A 159 -1.47 1.58 2.72
N ILE A 160 -0.26 1.97 2.32
CA ILE A 160 0.00 2.89 1.20
C ILE A 160 0.99 2.24 0.25
N ASP A 161 0.54 2.02 -0.98
CA ASP A 161 1.31 1.40 -2.05
C ASP A 161 0.82 1.97 -3.39
N VAL A 162 1.45 3.03 -3.83
CA VAL A 162 1.04 3.84 -4.98
C VAL A 162 2.20 4.13 -5.93
N GLU A 163 3.16 3.19 -5.95
CA GLU A 163 4.24 3.14 -6.93
C GLU A 163 5.12 4.41 -6.94
N GLY A 164 5.44 4.91 -5.72
CA GLY A 164 6.36 6.02 -5.47
C GLY A 164 5.69 7.33 -5.03
N GLY A 165 4.37 7.45 -5.11
CA GLY A 165 3.60 8.63 -4.69
C GLY A 165 3.30 8.72 -3.20
N GLU A 166 3.87 7.85 -2.36
CA GLU A 166 3.54 7.71 -0.94
C GLU A 166 3.68 9.01 -0.14
N MET A 167 4.69 9.82 -0.45
CA MET A 167 4.89 11.10 0.23
C MET A 167 3.74 12.09 -0.04
N ALA A 168 3.18 12.11 -1.24
CA ALA A 168 2.02 12.96 -1.55
C ALA A 168 0.76 12.47 -0.81
N VAL A 169 0.54 11.14 -0.76
CA VAL A 169 -0.55 10.55 0.03
C VAL A 169 -0.41 10.90 1.50
N LEU A 170 0.79 10.77 2.07
CA LEU A 170 1.08 11.07 3.48
C LEU A 170 0.83 12.55 3.82
N LYS A 171 1.24 13.47 2.94
CA LYS A 171 0.94 14.91 3.10
C LYS A 171 -0.57 15.19 3.05
N GLY A 172 -1.29 14.53 2.14
CA GLY A 172 -2.75 14.63 2.03
C GLY A 172 -3.52 13.91 3.16
N ALA A 173 -2.82 13.25 4.07
CA ALA A 173 -3.36 12.51 5.21
C ALA A 173 -2.90 13.06 6.57
N GLU A 174 -2.25 14.22 6.60
CA GLU A 174 -1.52 14.69 7.78
C GLU A 174 -2.44 14.91 8.99
N GLU A 175 -3.63 15.49 8.79
CA GLU A 175 -4.58 15.72 9.86
C GLU A 175 -5.22 14.42 10.36
N LEU A 176 -5.53 13.49 9.47
CA LEU A 176 -5.99 12.14 9.82
C LEU A 176 -4.94 11.41 10.67
N ILE A 177 -3.67 11.45 10.25
CA ILE A 177 -2.56 10.81 10.96
C ILE A 177 -2.37 11.43 12.36
N LYS A 178 -2.46 12.75 12.48
CA LYS A 178 -2.39 13.44 13.78
C LYS A 178 -3.55 13.07 14.70
N ARG A 179 -4.78 13.03 14.16
CA ARG A 179 -6.01 12.74 14.92
C ARG A 179 -6.05 11.29 15.42
N ASP A 180 -5.84 10.33 14.51
CA ASP A 180 -6.14 8.91 14.74
C ASP A 180 -4.93 8.09 15.15
N ARG A 181 -3.73 8.56 14.81
CA ARG A 181 -2.48 7.87 15.14
C ARG A 181 -2.40 6.42 14.62
N PRO A 182 -2.81 6.12 13.37
CA PRO A 182 -2.83 4.76 12.84
C PRO A 182 -1.41 4.17 12.72
N VAL A 183 -1.30 2.84 12.70
CA VAL A 183 -0.11 2.18 12.19
C VAL A 183 -0.17 2.19 10.66
N ILE A 184 0.95 2.57 10.02
CA ILE A 184 1.02 2.76 8.56
C ILE A 184 2.06 1.81 7.98
N VAL A 185 1.65 0.96 7.03
CA VAL A 185 2.55 0.19 6.17
C VAL A 185 2.69 0.95 4.85
N PHE A 186 3.92 1.19 4.41
CA PHE A 186 4.18 1.99 3.20
C PHE A 186 5.37 1.47 2.41
N GLU A 187 5.35 1.72 1.09
CA GLU A 187 6.49 1.46 0.22
C GLU A 187 7.45 2.66 0.19
N CYS A 188 8.75 2.39 0.13
CA CYS A 188 9.80 3.37 -0.12
C CYS A 188 10.98 2.65 -0.80
N GLY A 189 11.01 2.67 -2.13
CA GLY A 189 11.99 1.94 -2.92
C GLY A 189 12.52 2.72 -4.13
N ILE A 190 13.75 2.40 -4.55
CA ILE A 190 14.34 2.94 -5.77
C ILE A 190 13.58 2.40 -6.99
N GLY A 191 13.27 3.28 -7.94
CA GLY A 191 12.48 2.98 -9.15
C GLY A 191 11.02 3.46 -9.05
N GLY A 192 10.53 3.71 -7.83
CA GLY A 192 9.24 4.35 -7.54
C GLY A 192 9.43 5.73 -6.92
N THR A 193 9.86 5.76 -5.66
CA THR A 193 9.99 6.98 -4.84
C THR A 193 10.85 8.08 -5.48
N ASP A 194 11.97 7.71 -6.12
CA ASP A 194 12.88 8.64 -6.81
C ASP A 194 12.24 9.30 -8.05
N MET A 195 11.27 8.65 -8.70
CA MET A 195 10.54 9.23 -9.83
C MET A 195 9.70 10.44 -9.41
N TYR A 196 9.34 10.53 -8.13
CA TYR A 196 8.61 11.65 -7.54
C TYR A 196 9.52 12.70 -6.88
N ASN A 197 10.84 12.58 -7.05
CA ASN A 197 11.85 13.42 -6.38
C ASN A 197 11.72 13.37 -4.85
N THR A 198 11.22 12.28 -4.33
CA THR A 198 11.12 12.03 -2.89
C THR A 198 12.37 11.28 -2.44
N THR A 199 12.94 11.69 -1.32
CA THR A 199 14.08 11.03 -0.69
C THR A 199 13.63 10.29 0.57
N PRO A 200 14.34 9.22 0.99
CA PRO A 200 14.05 8.56 2.26
C PRO A 200 14.20 9.51 3.46
N ALA A 201 15.11 10.49 3.37
CA ALA A 201 15.27 11.54 4.39
C ALA A 201 13.98 12.33 4.60
N GLN A 202 13.30 12.73 3.52
CA GLN A 202 12.04 13.49 3.60
C GLN A 202 10.91 12.66 4.25
N LEU A 203 10.79 11.37 3.89
CA LEU A 203 9.83 10.46 4.53
C LEU A 203 10.16 10.28 6.02
N PHE A 204 11.43 10.09 6.36
CA PHE A 204 11.86 9.97 7.75
C PHE A 204 11.49 11.23 8.56
N GLU A 205 11.82 12.42 8.05
CA GLU A 205 11.53 13.69 8.71
C GLU A 205 10.03 13.93 8.88
N PHE A 206 9.21 13.61 7.86
CA PHE A 206 7.75 13.68 7.96
C PHE A 206 7.21 12.85 9.12
N PHE A 207 7.60 11.58 9.21
CA PHE A 207 7.14 10.71 10.28
C PHE A 207 7.66 11.14 11.66
N MET A 208 8.91 11.59 11.75
CA MET A 208 9.47 12.09 13.02
C MET A 208 8.75 13.33 13.52
N GLN A 209 8.38 14.28 12.65
CA GLN A 209 7.61 15.47 13.02
C GLN A 209 6.25 15.12 13.60
N LEU A 210 5.64 14.02 13.14
CA LEU A 210 4.38 13.51 13.65
C LEU A 210 4.54 12.60 14.89
N GLY A 211 5.76 12.41 15.39
CA GLY A 211 6.05 11.55 16.54
C GLY A 211 5.88 10.07 16.25
N TYR A 212 6.29 9.64 15.05
CA TYR A 212 6.32 8.24 14.62
C TYR A 212 7.76 7.72 14.57
N GLY A 213 7.93 6.41 14.77
CA GLY A 213 9.16 5.71 14.45
C GLY A 213 8.95 4.83 13.23
N ILE A 214 10.00 4.66 12.40
CA ILE A 214 10.00 3.77 11.23
C ILE A 214 10.73 2.48 11.57
N PHE A 215 10.20 1.35 11.10
CA PHE A 215 10.70 0.00 11.40
C PHE A 215 10.75 -0.85 10.13
N LEU A 216 11.62 -1.86 10.09
CA LEU A 216 11.35 -3.03 9.26
C LEU A 216 10.07 -3.72 9.75
N MET A 217 9.31 -4.30 8.84
CA MET A 217 8.06 -5.00 9.18
C MET A 217 8.30 -6.11 10.21
N LYS A 218 9.33 -6.95 10.02
CA LYS A 218 9.73 -7.99 10.98
C LYS A 218 10.15 -7.43 12.33
N ASP A 219 10.84 -6.27 12.35
CA ASP A 219 11.35 -5.68 13.59
C ASP A 219 10.21 -5.04 14.41
N PHE A 220 9.21 -4.45 13.73
CA PHE A 220 7.96 -4.01 14.36
C PHE A 220 7.20 -5.16 15.00
N LEU A 221 7.11 -6.31 14.33
CA LEU A 221 6.48 -7.51 14.89
C LEU A 221 7.21 -8.04 16.13
N GLN A 222 8.54 -7.92 16.17
CA GLN A 222 9.41 -8.33 17.29
C GLN A 222 9.59 -7.24 18.35
N VAL A 223 8.91 -6.11 18.25
CA VAL A 223 8.96 -4.98 19.21
C VAL A 223 10.39 -4.43 19.39
N LYS A 224 11.15 -4.35 18.31
CA LYS A 224 12.48 -3.74 18.30
C LYS A 224 12.40 -2.21 18.25
N THR A 225 13.57 -1.57 18.35
CA THR A 225 13.69 -0.11 18.24
C THR A 225 13.51 0.38 16.81
N PRO A 226 12.94 1.58 16.61
CA PRO A 226 12.82 2.20 15.28
C PRO A 226 14.21 2.53 14.71
N PHE A 227 14.25 2.71 13.41
CA PHE A 227 15.43 3.17 12.71
C PHE A 227 15.90 4.55 13.18
N SER A 228 17.22 4.76 13.18
CA SER A 228 17.79 6.10 12.99
C SER A 228 17.60 6.54 11.53
N LYS A 229 17.72 7.86 11.26
CA LYS A 229 17.67 8.40 9.89
C LYS A 229 18.66 7.69 8.97
N GLN A 230 19.92 7.58 9.40
CA GLN A 230 20.97 6.93 8.64
C GLN A 230 20.64 5.47 8.32
N ALA A 231 20.16 4.70 9.33
CA ALA A 231 19.82 3.29 9.13
C ALA A 231 18.63 3.10 8.18
N PHE A 232 17.65 4.02 8.17
CA PHE A 232 16.55 4.00 7.20
C PHE A 232 17.03 4.35 5.79
N GLU A 233 17.86 5.38 5.63
CA GLU A 233 18.47 5.74 4.35
C GLU A 233 19.31 4.59 3.75
N GLU A 234 20.06 3.86 4.59
CA GLU A 234 20.81 2.67 4.17
C GLU A 234 19.91 1.59 3.57
N GLN A 235 18.70 1.37 4.13
CA GLN A 235 17.75 0.41 3.56
C GLN A 235 17.40 0.75 2.12
N TYR A 236 17.18 2.03 1.84
CA TYR A 236 16.82 2.54 0.53
C TYR A 236 18.01 2.50 -0.44
N TYR A 237 19.12 3.17 -0.12
CA TYR A 237 20.24 3.34 -1.05
C TYR A 237 20.97 2.02 -1.37
N GLN A 238 21.02 1.10 -0.42
CA GLN A 238 21.58 -0.24 -0.63
C GLN A 238 20.55 -1.24 -1.16
N LYS A 239 19.28 -0.82 -1.41
CA LYS A 239 18.19 -1.68 -1.91
C LYS A 239 17.93 -2.90 -1.03
N LEU A 240 18.11 -2.76 0.28
CA LEU A 240 17.96 -3.86 1.22
C LEU A 240 16.49 -4.20 1.45
N ASN A 241 15.66 -3.17 1.64
CA ASN A 241 14.20 -3.31 1.83
C ASN A 241 13.47 -2.12 1.20
N TYR A 242 12.18 -2.29 0.90
CA TYR A 242 11.33 -1.25 0.31
C TYR A 242 9.93 -1.19 0.93
N TYR A 243 9.55 -2.11 1.84
CA TYR A 243 8.36 -1.98 2.67
C TYR A 243 8.74 -1.76 4.13
N PHE A 244 8.05 -0.82 4.76
CA PHE A 244 8.32 -0.36 6.12
C PHE A 244 7.02 -0.15 6.90
N VAL A 245 7.15 -0.05 8.23
CA VAL A 245 6.07 0.31 9.15
C VAL A 245 6.41 1.62 9.83
N ALA A 246 5.49 2.56 9.78
CA ALA A 246 5.51 3.72 10.66
C ALA A 246 4.49 3.52 11.80
N SER A 247 4.93 3.69 13.03
CA SER A 247 4.09 3.51 14.22
C SER A 247 4.28 4.66 15.19
N PRO A 248 3.16 5.14 15.82
CA PRO A 248 3.23 6.17 16.84
C PRO A 248 4.18 5.79 17.95
N GLN A 249 5.06 6.71 18.34
CA GLN A 249 5.90 6.54 19.52
C GLN A 249 5.17 7.10 20.75
N GLN A 250 5.28 6.40 21.88
CA GLN A 250 4.82 6.97 23.15
C GLN A 250 5.72 8.17 23.49
N LYS A 251 5.12 9.30 23.83
CA LYS A 251 5.88 10.40 24.42
C LYS A 251 6.49 9.88 25.74
N LYS A 252 7.82 9.81 25.78
CA LYS A 252 8.54 9.56 27.03
C LYS A 252 8.29 10.69 28.01
#